data_e1090430ae06a9d999b13f2ea33bc497
#
_entry.id   e1090430ae06a9d999b13f2ea33bc497
#
_cell.length_a   1.000
_cell.length_b   1.000
_cell.length_c   1.000
_cell.angle_alpha   90.00
_cell.angle_beta   90.00
_cell.angle_gamma   90.00
#
_symmetry.space_group_name_H-M   'P 1'
#
loop_
_entity.id
_entity.type
_entity.pdbx_description
1 polymer ?
#
loop_
_entity_poly.entity_id
_entity_poly.type
_entity_poly.pdbx_seq_one_letter_code
_entity_poly.pdbx_strand_id
1 'polypeptide(L)'
;MISDNQKKQIEDNRINAIIEQRVKTTLPCTIKEYNAEKNTVTVKPFGGLLIYGEFVEYPEINNIPVISFQSNGGKAGLSQSYKKGDFGLVLFIQNGYKEFIDKIQENKDNTEYIMPMFRYSDAVFLGGLYPSKEKNEDLSDEAMTVYNENAKVEVLPNIVKISPRNGENKVEVGKNYAQMKMGNNEYFINEKYSQIKVNNNRLLINDEQIVLQAKNGKYINFNGSQAYITTDVGINGDLYVMGDIKLSGTVDGVDVSRHQHIWRFNGNNNYTSSPV
;
A
#
# COMPACT_ATOMS: atom_id res chain seq x y z
N MET A 1 -11.79 -49.47 -52.18
CA MET A 1 -12.90 -48.84 -51.44
C MET A 1 -12.44 -48.42 -50.08
N ILE A 2 -12.62 -47.18 -49.71
CA ILE A 2 -12.30 -46.67 -48.38
C ILE A 2 -13.43 -47.13 -47.46
N SER A 3 -13.08 -47.79 -46.33
CA SER A 3 -14.11 -48.23 -45.35
C SER A 3 -14.81 -47.02 -44.67
N ASP A 4 -16.00 -47.25 -44.16
CA ASP A 4 -16.76 -46.15 -43.47
C ASP A 4 -16.02 -45.65 -42.24
N ASN A 5 -15.27 -46.48 -41.55
CA ASN A 5 -14.40 -46.07 -40.42
C ASN A 5 -13.24 -45.17 -40.90
N GLN A 6 -12.65 -45.43 -42.08
CA GLN A 6 -11.63 -44.57 -42.63
C GLN A 6 -12.17 -43.23 -43.09
N LYS A 7 -13.37 -43.20 -43.66
CA LYS A 7 -14.07 -41.94 -44.02
C LYS A 7 -14.32 -41.10 -42.80
N LYS A 8 -14.84 -41.69 -41.73
CA LYS A 8 -15.11 -41.00 -40.44
C LYS A 8 -13.83 -40.46 -39.85
N GLN A 9 -12.75 -41.23 -39.85
CA GLN A 9 -11.46 -40.78 -39.32
C GLN A 9 -10.86 -39.62 -40.13
N ILE A 10 -11.06 -39.61 -41.45
CA ILE A 10 -10.59 -38.50 -42.32
C ILE A 10 -11.44 -37.25 -42.01
N GLU A 11 -12.76 -37.39 -41.79
CA GLU A 11 -13.64 -36.29 -41.50
C GLU A 11 -13.40 -35.69 -40.11
N ASP A 12 -13.19 -36.54 -39.10
CA ASP A 12 -12.83 -36.13 -37.74
C ASP A 12 -11.45 -35.40 -37.72
N ASN A 13 -10.45 -35.89 -38.44
CA ASN A 13 -9.15 -35.23 -38.59
C ASN A 13 -9.28 -33.89 -39.32
N ARG A 14 -10.15 -33.78 -40.31
CA ARG A 14 -10.39 -32.53 -41.03
C ARG A 14 -11.11 -31.50 -40.16
N ILE A 15 -12.08 -31.93 -39.36
CA ILE A 15 -12.81 -31.11 -38.38
C ILE A 15 -11.84 -30.62 -37.32
N ASN A 16 -11.01 -31.50 -36.73
CA ASN A 16 -10.02 -31.15 -35.76
C ASN A 16 -9.01 -30.14 -36.30
N ALA A 17 -8.48 -30.35 -37.52
CA ALA A 17 -7.59 -29.41 -38.16
C ALA A 17 -8.24 -28.03 -38.42
N ILE A 18 -9.52 -27.97 -38.72
CA ILE A 18 -10.28 -26.71 -38.86
C ILE A 18 -10.44 -26.04 -37.50
N ILE A 19 -10.77 -26.80 -36.45
CA ILE A 19 -10.89 -26.26 -35.08
C ILE A 19 -9.56 -25.73 -34.61
N GLU A 20 -8.49 -26.48 -34.70
CA GLU A 20 -7.14 -26.08 -34.27
C GLU A 20 -6.61 -24.86 -35.02
N GLN A 21 -6.92 -24.73 -36.31
CA GLN A 21 -6.45 -23.61 -37.15
C GLN A 21 -7.32 -22.36 -37.06
N ARG A 22 -8.63 -22.51 -36.87
CA ARG A 22 -9.59 -21.41 -36.97
C ARG A 22 -10.19 -20.92 -35.66
N VAL A 23 -10.26 -21.79 -34.65
CA VAL A 23 -10.86 -21.40 -33.37
C VAL A 23 -9.73 -20.96 -32.46
N LYS A 24 -9.44 -19.67 -32.46
CA LYS A 24 -8.50 -19.05 -31.52
C LYS A 24 -9.27 -18.44 -30.37
N THR A 25 -9.17 -19.02 -29.20
CA THR A 25 -9.81 -18.51 -27.97
C THR A 25 -8.89 -17.60 -27.17
N THR A 26 -7.57 -17.85 -27.28
CA THR A 26 -6.56 -17.13 -26.49
C THR A 26 -5.23 -17.14 -27.22
N LEU A 27 -4.56 -16.00 -27.28
CA LEU A 27 -3.22 -15.86 -27.83
C LEU A 27 -2.31 -15.09 -26.88
N PRO A 28 -1.10 -15.55 -26.58
CA PRO A 28 -0.09 -14.73 -25.93
C PRO A 28 0.28 -13.54 -26.82
N CYS A 29 0.52 -12.39 -26.21
CA CYS A 29 0.82 -11.16 -26.94
C CYS A 29 1.72 -10.21 -26.17
N THR A 30 2.27 -9.24 -26.89
CA THR A 30 2.96 -8.07 -26.33
C THR A 30 2.17 -6.80 -26.58
N ILE A 31 2.20 -5.88 -25.62
CA ILE A 31 1.61 -4.55 -25.76
C ILE A 31 2.50 -3.68 -26.65
N LYS A 32 1.88 -3.04 -27.65
CA LYS A 32 2.49 -2.02 -28.50
C LYS A 32 2.20 -0.62 -28.00
N GLU A 33 0.96 -0.42 -27.51
CA GLU A 33 0.48 0.86 -27.01
C GLU A 33 -0.58 0.64 -25.92
N TYR A 34 -0.60 1.49 -24.90
CA TYR A 34 -1.62 1.54 -23.85
C TYR A 34 -2.22 2.93 -23.77
N ASN A 35 -3.54 3.00 -23.85
CA ASN A 35 -4.33 4.21 -23.63
C ASN A 35 -4.99 4.14 -22.25
N ALA A 36 -4.45 4.89 -21.29
CA ALA A 36 -4.95 4.89 -19.91
C ALA A 36 -6.34 5.53 -19.76
N GLU A 37 -6.67 6.55 -20.57
CA GLU A 37 -7.98 7.22 -20.50
C GLU A 37 -9.11 6.31 -20.89
N LYS A 38 -8.89 5.48 -21.92
CA LYS A 38 -9.88 4.53 -22.45
C LYS A 38 -9.77 3.13 -21.86
N ASN A 39 -8.71 2.88 -21.08
CA ASN A 39 -8.32 1.55 -20.61
C ASN A 39 -8.27 0.50 -21.72
N THR A 40 -7.58 0.84 -22.81
CA THR A 40 -7.44 -0.02 -24.01
C THR A 40 -5.98 -0.20 -24.38
N VAL A 41 -5.68 -1.32 -25.04
CA VAL A 41 -4.35 -1.63 -25.55
C VAL A 41 -4.36 -1.97 -27.03
N THR A 42 -3.27 -1.66 -27.71
CA THR A 42 -2.91 -2.24 -29.01
C THR A 42 -1.89 -3.34 -28.76
N VAL A 43 -2.12 -4.52 -29.26
CA VAL A 43 -1.28 -5.69 -29.02
C VAL A 43 -0.81 -6.36 -30.29
N LYS A 44 0.35 -7.00 -30.23
CA LYS A 44 0.87 -7.92 -31.25
C LYS A 44 0.83 -9.33 -30.69
N PRO A 45 -0.11 -10.19 -31.19
CA PRO A 45 -0.12 -11.59 -30.81
C PRO A 45 1.13 -12.33 -31.32
N PHE A 46 1.58 -13.33 -30.55
CA PHE A 46 2.65 -14.22 -30.97
C PHE A 46 2.15 -15.30 -31.90
N GLY A 47 3.00 -15.66 -32.87
CA GLY A 47 2.71 -16.70 -33.84
C GLY A 47 2.02 -16.19 -35.08
N GLY A 48 1.45 -17.10 -35.87
CA GLY A 48 0.86 -16.83 -37.15
C GLY A 48 0.15 -18.06 -37.68
N LEU A 49 -0.25 -18.00 -38.95
CA LEU A 49 -0.91 -19.07 -39.69
C LEU A 49 -0.02 -19.49 -40.85
N LEU A 50 -0.02 -20.78 -41.17
CA LEU A 50 0.50 -21.29 -42.43
C LEU A 50 -0.58 -21.17 -43.50
N ILE A 51 -0.40 -20.24 -44.46
CA ILE A 51 -1.33 -20.02 -45.55
C ILE A 51 -0.60 -20.40 -46.85
N TYR A 52 -1.07 -21.44 -47.53
CA TYR A 52 -0.42 -22.00 -48.73
C TYR A 52 1.06 -22.34 -48.58
N GLY A 53 1.45 -22.74 -47.35
CA GLY A 53 2.87 -23.08 -47.04
C GLY A 53 3.73 -21.90 -46.59
N GLU A 54 3.21 -20.70 -46.62
CA GLU A 54 3.88 -19.50 -46.13
C GLU A 54 3.45 -19.18 -44.72
N PHE A 55 4.38 -18.77 -43.83
CA PHE A 55 4.10 -18.33 -42.51
C PHE A 55 3.66 -16.86 -42.53
N VAL A 56 2.42 -16.60 -42.13
CA VAL A 56 1.84 -15.27 -42.02
C VAL A 56 1.61 -14.94 -40.55
N GLU A 57 2.31 -13.94 -40.04
CA GLU A 57 2.14 -13.49 -38.65
C GLU A 57 0.72 -12.97 -38.38
N TYR A 58 0.23 -13.14 -37.15
CA TYR A 58 -1.00 -12.50 -36.72
C TYR A 58 -0.90 -10.99 -36.85
N PRO A 59 -1.94 -10.29 -37.33
CA PRO A 59 -1.96 -8.83 -37.38
C PRO A 59 -1.96 -8.22 -35.96
N GLU A 60 -1.61 -6.95 -35.86
CA GLU A 60 -1.85 -6.18 -34.65
C GLU A 60 -3.35 -6.01 -34.40
N ILE A 61 -3.77 -6.04 -33.14
CA ILE A 61 -5.13 -5.85 -32.73
C ILE A 61 -5.21 -4.55 -31.93
N ASN A 62 -5.96 -3.59 -32.45
CA ASN A 62 -5.95 -2.23 -31.94
C ASN A 62 -7.13 -1.98 -31.00
N ASN A 63 -6.89 -1.13 -29.99
CA ASN A 63 -7.91 -0.57 -29.11
C ASN A 63 -8.81 -1.62 -28.43
N ILE A 64 -8.23 -2.76 -28.04
CA ILE A 64 -8.97 -3.78 -27.29
C ILE A 64 -9.05 -3.39 -25.81
N PRO A 65 -10.19 -3.56 -25.14
CA PRO A 65 -10.33 -3.22 -23.74
C PRO A 65 -9.51 -4.13 -22.84
N VAL A 66 -9.00 -3.57 -21.78
CA VAL A 66 -8.27 -4.27 -20.73
C VAL A 66 -9.24 -4.80 -19.69
N ILE A 67 -9.14 -6.09 -19.37
CA ILE A 67 -9.87 -6.66 -18.23
C ILE A 67 -9.30 -6.06 -16.95
N SER A 68 -10.14 -5.42 -16.16
CA SER A 68 -9.81 -4.88 -14.85
C SER A 68 -10.80 -5.41 -13.80
N PHE A 69 -10.30 -5.57 -12.56
CA PHE A 69 -11.15 -5.98 -11.45
C PHE A 69 -11.92 -4.76 -10.93
N GLN A 70 -13.02 -4.44 -11.57
CA GLN A 70 -13.86 -3.29 -11.24
C GLN A 70 -15.26 -3.74 -10.83
N SER A 71 -15.88 -2.98 -9.94
CA SER A 71 -17.24 -3.19 -9.44
C SER A 71 -17.93 -1.84 -9.22
N ASN A 72 -19.22 -1.89 -8.86
CA ASN A 72 -20.01 -0.69 -8.55
C ASN A 72 -19.97 0.37 -9.68
N GLY A 73 -20.13 -0.09 -10.94
CA GLY A 73 -20.09 0.82 -12.10
C GLY A 73 -18.72 1.52 -12.29
N GLY A 74 -17.63 0.83 -11.97
CA GLY A 74 -16.27 1.37 -12.10
C GLY A 74 -15.81 2.25 -10.93
N LYS A 75 -16.61 2.38 -9.86
CA LYS A 75 -16.28 3.22 -8.70
C LYS A 75 -15.39 2.52 -7.67
N ALA A 76 -15.21 1.22 -7.78
CA ALA A 76 -14.35 0.42 -6.92
C ALA A 76 -13.60 -0.63 -7.75
N GLY A 77 -12.34 -0.89 -7.41
CA GLY A 77 -11.56 -1.91 -8.12
C GLY A 77 -10.06 -1.78 -7.96
N LEU A 78 -9.35 -2.65 -8.69
CA LEU A 78 -7.90 -2.61 -8.87
C LEU A 78 -7.61 -2.14 -10.30
N SER A 79 -6.84 -1.08 -10.43
CA SER A 79 -6.35 -0.57 -11.71
C SER A 79 -4.89 -0.92 -11.87
N GLN A 80 -4.53 -1.42 -13.04
CA GLN A 80 -3.14 -1.67 -13.44
C GLN A 80 -2.79 -0.78 -14.62
N SER A 81 -1.60 -0.22 -14.61
CA SER A 81 -1.03 0.48 -15.75
C SER A 81 -0.11 -0.45 -16.52
N TYR A 82 -0.07 -0.31 -17.83
CA TYR A 82 0.74 -1.12 -18.72
C TYR A 82 1.72 -0.27 -19.51
N LYS A 83 2.83 -0.88 -19.89
CA LYS A 83 3.87 -0.25 -20.73
C LYS A 83 4.02 -1.04 -22.04
N LYS A 84 4.54 -0.37 -23.06
CA LYS A 84 4.97 -1.04 -24.28
C LYS A 84 5.99 -2.12 -23.95
N GLY A 85 5.78 -3.33 -24.46
CA GLY A 85 6.59 -4.49 -24.20
C GLY A 85 6.07 -5.43 -23.12
N ASP A 86 5.08 -5.01 -22.31
CA ASP A 86 4.44 -5.90 -21.35
C ASP A 86 3.75 -7.07 -22.04
N PHE A 87 3.68 -8.20 -21.35
CA PHE A 87 3.11 -9.44 -21.86
C PHE A 87 1.72 -9.68 -21.28
N GLY A 88 0.89 -10.34 -22.08
CA GLY A 88 -0.45 -10.74 -21.65
C GLY A 88 -1.09 -11.73 -22.62
N LEU A 89 -2.35 -11.93 -22.41
CA LEU A 89 -3.22 -12.77 -23.24
C LEU A 89 -4.28 -11.92 -23.95
N VAL A 90 -4.45 -12.15 -25.23
CA VAL A 90 -5.68 -11.73 -25.92
C VAL A 90 -6.69 -12.84 -25.79
N LEU A 91 -7.86 -12.54 -25.28
CA LEU A 91 -9.00 -13.43 -25.16
C LEU A 91 -10.05 -13.02 -26.19
N PHE A 92 -10.47 -13.96 -27.02
CA PHE A 92 -11.54 -13.74 -28.00
C PHE A 92 -12.87 -14.17 -27.39
N ILE A 93 -13.77 -13.22 -27.23
CA ILE A 93 -15.09 -13.48 -26.65
C ILE A 93 -15.99 -14.13 -27.69
N GLN A 94 -16.64 -15.21 -27.30
CA GLN A 94 -17.49 -15.99 -28.23
C GLN A 94 -18.69 -15.20 -28.77
N ASN A 95 -19.31 -14.37 -27.94
CA ASN A 95 -20.57 -13.68 -28.27
C ASN A 95 -20.34 -12.16 -28.27
N GLY A 96 -19.76 -11.62 -29.34
CA GLY A 96 -19.64 -10.19 -29.65
C GLY A 96 -19.61 -9.20 -28.47
N TYR A 97 -18.46 -8.95 -27.94
CA TYR A 97 -18.27 -8.05 -26.76
C TYR A 97 -18.69 -6.61 -27.09
N LYS A 98 -18.33 -6.12 -28.28
CA LYS A 98 -18.59 -4.73 -28.67
C LYS A 98 -20.08 -4.43 -28.70
N GLU A 99 -20.82 -5.27 -29.36
CA GLU A 99 -22.29 -5.11 -29.48
C GLU A 99 -22.99 -5.29 -28.13
N PHE A 100 -22.45 -6.12 -27.23
CA PHE A 100 -22.95 -6.23 -25.87
C PHE A 100 -22.79 -4.91 -25.12
N ILE A 101 -21.62 -4.27 -25.19
CA ILE A 101 -21.38 -2.96 -24.55
C ILE A 101 -22.26 -1.87 -25.16
N ASP A 102 -22.37 -1.81 -26.49
CA ASP A 102 -23.20 -0.82 -27.18
C ASP A 102 -24.66 -0.93 -26.74
N LYS A 103 -25.17 -2.15 -26.59
CA LYS A 103 -26.55 -2.40 -26.15
C LYS A 103 -26.78 -2.09 -24.67
N ILE A 104 -25.84 -2.39 -23.78
CA ILE A 104 -25.93 -1.98 -22.37
C ILE A 104 -26.00 -0.46 -22.27
N GLN A 105 -25.18 0.27 -23.04
CA GLN A 105 -25.21 1.72 -23.07
C GLN A 105 -26.55 2.28 -23.61
N GLU A 106 -27.16 1.59 -24.53
CA GLU A 106 -28.47 1.95 -25.07
C GLU A 106 -29.68 1.45 -24.24
N ASN A 107 -29.42 0.73 -23.15
CA ASN A 107 -30.45 0.15 -22.26
C ASN A 107 -31.46 -0.78 -22.98
N LYS A 108 -30.96 -1.53 -23.98
CA LYS A 108 -31.76 -2.45 -24.78
C LYS A 108 -31.61 -3.90 -24.33
N ASP A 109 -32.72 -4.64 -24.33
CA ASP A 109 -32.74 -6.10 -24.06
C ASP A 109 -31.97 -6.89 -25.09
N ASN A 110 -31.20 -7.90 -24.64
CA ASN A 110 -30.20 -8.63 -25.42
C ASN A 110 -30.68 -9.95 -26.03
N THR A 111 -31.98 -10.24 -26.06
CA THR A 111 -32.49 -11.60 -26.23
C THR A 111 -32.50 -12.14 -27.68
N GLU A 112 -32.18 -11.36 -28.68
CA GLU A 112 -32.34 -11.81 -30.10
C GLU A 112 -31.10 -11.60 -30.98
N TYR A 113 -29.88 -11.76 -30.44
CA TYR A 113 -28.71 -11.46 -31.26
C TYR A 113 -27.87 -12.70 -31.56
N ILE A 114 -27.85 -13.08 -32.87
CA ILE A 114 -26.94 -14.12 -33.39
C ILE A 114 -25.64 -13.43 -33.83
N MET A 115 -24.56 -13.67 -33.13
CA MET A 115 -23.28 -13.07 -33.43
C MET A 115 -22.30 -14.05 -34.04
N PRO A 116 -21.44 -13.59 -34.96
CA PRO A 116 -20.29 -14.36 -35.40
C PRO A 116 -19.31 -14.48 -34.23
N MET A 117 -18.81 -15.69 -33.99
CA MET A 117 -17.92 -16.03 -32.91
C MET A 117 -16.46 -15.66 -33.19
N PHE A 118 -15.72 -15.32 -32.14
CA PHE A 118 -14.25 -15.18 -32.14
C PHE A 118 -13.68 -14.17 -33.15
N ARG A 119 -14.28 -12.99 -33.24
CA ARG A 119 -13.74 -11.90 -34.05
C ARG A 119 -12.59 -11.20 -33.35
N TYR A 120 -11.64 -10.64 -34.11
CA TYR A 120 -10.59 -9.75 -33.60
C TYR A 120 -11.18 -8.48 -32.95
N SER A 121 -12.34 -8.00 -33.42
CA SER A 121 -13.06 -6.85 -32.84
C SER A 121 -13.64 -7.12 -31.45
N ASP A 122 -13.80 -8.38 -31.09
CA ASP A 122 -14.39 -8.82 -29.82
C ASP A 122 -13.33 -9.38 -28.86
N ALA A 123 -12.09 -8.98 -29.07
CA ALA A 123 -10.99 -9.34 -28.20
C ALA A 123 -10.93 -8.44 -26.96
N VAL A 124 -10.49 -9.01 -25.86
CA VAL A 124 -10.12 -8.30 -24.63
C VAL A 124 -8.73 -8.71 -24.21
N PHE A 125 -8.04 -7.85 -23.48
CA PHE A 125 -6.69 -8.10 -23.00
C PHE A 125 -6.68 -8.43 -21.51
N LEU A 126 -5.97 -9.49 -21.15
CA LEU A 126 -5.63 -9.87 -19.78
C LEU A 126 -4.13 -9.79 -19.62
N GLY A 127 -3.65 -8.84 -18.83
CA GLY A 127 -2.23 -8.69 -18.49
C GLY A 127 -1.77 -9.67 -17.43
N GLY A 128 -0.46 -9.63 -17.15
CA GLY A 128 0.14 -10.37 -16.04
C GLY A 128 0.85 -11.66 -16.42
N LEU A 129 1.11 -11.92 -17.69
CA LEU A 129 2.11 -12.94 -18.07
C LEU A 129 3.50 -12.40 -17.79
N TYR A 130 4.22 -13.05 -16.89
CA TYR A 130 5.59 -12.70 -16.56
C TYR A 130 6.53 -13.81 -17.08
N PRO A 131 7.58 -13.48 -17.87
CA PRO A 131 8.53 -14.49 -18.35
C PRO A 131 9.23 -15.14 -17.17
N SER A 132 9.18 -16.46 -17.07
CA SER A 132 9.75 -17.24 -15.95
C SER A 132 11.28 -17.19 -15.83
N LYS A 133 11.98 -16.52 -16.74
CA LYS A 133 13.45 -16.41 -16.73
C LYS A 133 13.98 -15.39 -15.72
N GLU A 134 13.18 -14.45 -15.32
CA GLU A 134 13.55 -13.43 -14.35
C GLU A 134 12.77 -13.66 -13.05
N LYS A 135 13.52 -13.71 -11.93
CA LYS A 135 12.89 -13.82 -10.62
C LYS A 135 12.20 -12.50 -10.29
N ASN A 136 10.92 -12.56 -10.03
CA ASN A 136 10.22 -11.42 -9.44
C ASN A 136 10.39 -11.49 -7.92
N GLU A 137 11.27 -10.64 -7.38
CA GLU A 137 11.59 -10.59 -5.94
C GLU A 137 10.42 -10.09 -5.07
N ASP A 138 9.40 -9.48 -5.69
CA ASP A 138 8.21 -9.00 -4.98
C ASP A 138 7.16 -10.07 -4.78
N LEU A 139 7.28 -11.22 -5.43
CA LEU A 139 6.37 -12.35 -5.22
C LEU A 139 6.83 -13.17 -4.01
N SER A 140 5.91 -13.38 -3.10
CA SER A 140 6.08 -14.22 -1.91
C SER A 140 5.02 -15.31 -1.91
N ASP A 141 5.37 -16.47 -1.41
CA ASP A 141 4.44 -17.57 -1.16
C ASP A 141 3.57 -17.36 0.10
N GLU A 142 3.93 -16.39 0.94
CA GLU A 142 3.23 -16.09 2.19
C GLU A 142 2.40 -14.80 2.15
N ALA A 143 2.67 -13.89 1.20
CA ALA A 143 2.07 -12.57 1.16
C ALA A 143 1.21 -12.34 -0.09
N MET A 144 0.05 -11.71 0.09
CA MET A 144 -0.62 -11.02 -1.00
C MET A 144 0.03 -9.64 -1.16
N THR A 145 0.59 -9.37 -2.34
CA THR A 145 1.34 -8.15 -2.59
C THR A 145 0.70 -7.32 -3.71
N VAL A 146 0.49 -6.04 -3.45
CA VAL A 146 0.16 -5.03 -4.47
C VAL A 146 1.37 -4.11 -4.59
N TYR A 147 1.95 -3.98 -5.77
CA TYR A 147 3.20 -3.27 -5.93
C TYR A 147 3.29 -2.53 -7.27
N ASN A 148 4.16 -1.54 -7.30
CA ASN A 148 4.67 -0.91 -8.52
C ASN A 148 6.20 -0.75 -8.41
N GLU A 149 6.83 -0.03 -9.35
CA GLU A 149 8.29 0.16 -9.34
C GLU A 149 8.82 0.92 -8.11
N ASN A 150 7.98 1.66 -7.38
CA ASN A 150 8.41 2.55 -6.29
C ASN A 150 7.92 2.12 -4.90
N ALA A 151 6.81 1.39 -4.82
CA ALA A 151 6.18 1.06 -3.54
C ALA A 151 5.47 -0.29 -3.59
N LYS A 152 5.26 -0.86 -2.40
CA LYS A 152 4.48 -2.09 -2.23
C LYS A 152 3.62 -2.06 -0.97
N VAL A 153 2.51 -2.77 -1.06
CA VAL A 153 1.64 -3.14 0.06
C VAL A 153 1.65 -4.65 0.17
N GLU A 154 2.06 -5.17 1.30
CA GLU A 154 2.12 -6.61 1.58
C GLU A 154 1.11 -6.94 2.68
N VAL A 155 0.28 -7.94 2.43
CA VAL A 155 -0.63 -8.51 3.43
C VAL A 155 -0.12 -9.90 3.76
N LEU A 156 0.48 -10.03 4.93
CA LEU A 156 0.96 -11.27 5.52
C LEU A 156 -0.07 -11.79 6.56
N PRO A 157 0.03 -13.03 7.05
CA PRO A 157 -0.95 -13.60 7.97
C PRO A 157 -1.21 -12.76 9.23
N ASN A 158 -0.24 -12.01 9.72
CA ASN A 158 -0.35 -11.23 10.97
C ASN A 158 0.04 -9.76 10.83
N ILE A 159 0.42 -9.30 9.65
CA ILE A 159 0.98 -7.95 9.43
C ILE A 159 0.53 -7.41 8.08
N VAL A 160 0.13 -6.15 8.04
CA VAL A 160 0.02 -5.37 6.82
C VAL A 160 1.17 -4.37 6.79
N LYS A 161 1.93 -4.35 5.70
CA LYS A 161 3.06 -3.44 5.49
C LYS A 161 2.82 -2.57 4.28
N ILE A 162 3.13 -1.28 4.42
CA ILE A 162 3.20 -0.32 3.31
C ILE A 162 4.61 0.26 3.32
N SER A 163 5.34 0.08 2.25
CA SER A 163 6.74 0.55 2.18
C SER A 163 7.12 0.99 0.77
N PRO A 164 8.05 1.95 0.62
CA PRO A 164 8.74 2.13 -0.64
C PRO A 164 9.54 0.85 -0.94
N ARG A 165 9.79 0.59 -2.21
CA ARG A 165 10.53 -0.60 -2.66
C ARG A 165 11.97 -0.60 -2.17
N ASN A 166 12.57 0.59 -2.17
CA ASN A 166 13.94 0.83 -1.72
C ASN A 166 13.90 1.84 -0.57
N GLY A 167 14.10 1.38 0.67
CA GLY A 167 14.20 2.30 1.80
C GLY A 167 13.70 1.72 3.12
N GLU A 168 14.05 2.41 4.19
CA GLU A 168 13.68 2.02 5.55
C GLU A 168 12.33 2.58 6.03
N ASN A 169 11.70 3.43 5.22
CA ASN A 169 10.41 4.01 5.56
C ASN A 169 9.33 2.96 5.45
N LYS A 170 8.46 2.88 6.45
CA LYS A 170 7.37 1.90 6.45
C LYS A 170 6.22 2.32 7.34
N VAL A 171 5.04 1.81 6.99
CA VAL A 171 3.90 1.71 7.89
C VAL A 171 3.59 0.23 8.06
N GLU A 172 3.51 -0.24 9.29
CA GLU A 172 3.17 -1.62 9.62
C GLU A 172 2.01 -1.65 10.61
N VAL A 173 1.06 -2.53 10.37
CA VAL A 173 -0.02 -2.83 11.32
C VAL A 173 0.02 -4.34 11.55
N GLY A 174 0.50 -4.72 12.71
CA GLY A 174 0.54 -6.11 13.17
C GLY A 174 -0.63 -6.43 14.10
N LYS A 175 -0.71 -7.69 14.54
CA LYS A 175 -1.76 -8.14 15.45
C LYS A 175 -1.83 -7.33 16.75
N ASN A 176 -0.67 -6.96 17.29
CA ASN A 176 -0.56 -6.33 18.62
C ASN A 176 0.21 -4.99 18.58
N TYR A 177 0.47 -4.43 17.40
CA TYR A 177 1.16 -3.15 17.28
C TYR A 177 0.84 -2.43 15.98
N ALA A 178 1.07 -1.12 15.98
CA ALA A 178 1.17 -0.30 14.78
C ALA A 178 2.46 0.53 14.83
N GLN A 179 3.13 0.65 13.69
CA GLN A 179 4.38 1.39 13.55
C GLN A 179 4.38 2.22 12.28
N MET A 180 4.87 3.46 12.39
CA MET A 180 5.27 4.28 11.24
C MET A 180 6.73 4.68 11.44
N LYS A 181 7.58 4.35 10.48
CA LYS A 181 9.00 4.72 10.49
C LYS A 181 9.33 5.56 9.27
N MET A 182 10.00 6.68 9.48
CA MET A 182 10.47 7.60 8.43
C MET A 182 11.90 8.06 8.79
N GLY A 183 12.90 7.38 8.23
CA GLY A 183 14.30 7.57 8.62
C GLY A 183 14.50 7.36 10.12
N ASN A 184 15.01 8.37 10.82
CA ASN A 184 15.23 8.35 12.27
C ASN A 184 13.99 8.68 13.12
N ASN A 185 12.85 8.92 12.46
CA ASN A 185 11.61 9.23 13.15
C ASN A 185 10.73 7.97 13.21
N GLU A 186 10.08 7.77 14.34
CA GLU A 186 9.24 6.60 14.58
C GLU A 186 8.03 6.98 15.41
N TYR A 187 6.86 6.52 15.00
CA TYR A 187 5.67 6.41 15.81
C TYR A 187 5.37 4.94 16.02
N PHE A 188 5.24 4.52 17.27
CA PHE A 188 4.98 3.14 17.63
C PHE A 188 3.92 3.06 18.72
N ILE A 189 2.98 2.14 18.59
CA ILE A 189 1.96 1.85 19.58
C ILE A 189 1.75 0.34 19.70
N ASN A 190 1.64 -0.14 20.92
CA ASN A 190 1.20 -1.51 21.21
C ASN A 190 0.31 -1.52 22.47
N GLU A 191 -0.01 -2.70 22.99
CA GLU A 191 -0.86 -2.85 24.19
C GLU A 191 -0.25 -2.24 25.46
N LYS A 192 1.08 -2.07 25.51
CA LYS A 192 1.79 -1.65 26.72
C LYS A 192 2.19 -0.18 26.70
N TYR A 193 2.49 0.38 25.53
CA TYR A 193 2.94 1.76 25.44
C TYR A 193 2.72 2.37 24.06
N SER A 194 2.72 3.69 24.03
CA SER A 194 2.81 4.52 22.83
C SER A 194 4.08 5.35 22.86
N GLN A 195 4.80 5.41 21.74
CA GLN A 195 6.05 6.15 21.61
C GLN A 195 6.06 6.99 20.34
N ILE A 196 6.51 8.23 20.48
CA ILE A 196 6.89 9.10 19.36
C ILE A 196 8.38 9.41 19.53
N LYS A 197 9.17 9.09 18.51
CA LYS A 197 10.59 9.40 18.44
C LYS A 197 10.86 10.30 17.25
N VAL A 198 11.50 11.43 17.47
CA VAL A 198 11.93 12.35 16.41
C VAL A 198 13.42 12.56 16.60
N ASN A 199 14.23 11.96 15.73
CA ASN A 199 15.68 11.84 15.92
C ASN A 199 16.01 11.22 17.30
N ASN A 200 16.62 12.01 18.19
CA ASN A 200 16.98 11.57 19.55
C ASN A 200 16.02 12.09 20.63
N ASN A 201 14.98 12.81 20.27
CA ASN A 201 13.93 13.22 21.21
C ASN A 201 12.85 12.14 21.27
N ARG A 202 12.22 11.98 22.44
CA ARG A 202 11.23 10.92 22.66
C ARG A 202 10.09 11.39 23.53
N LEU A 203 8.87 11.03 23.13
CA LEU A 203 7.69 10.99 24.00
C LEU A 203 7.33 9.52 24.20
N LEU A 204 7.20 9.07 25.44
CA LEU A 204 6.74 7.75 25.83
C LEU A 204 5.53 7.90 26.75
N ILE A 205 4.50 7.12 26.49
CA ILE A 205 3.29 7.02 27.33
C ILE A 205 3.04 5.55 27.58
N ASN A 206 2.93 5.15 28.83
CA ASN A 206 2.47 3.82 29.24
C ASN A 206 1.61 3.93 30.52
N ASP A 207 1.18 2.80 31.08
CA ASP A 207 0.32 2.75 32.26
C ASP A 207 0.96 3.34 33.52
N GLU A 208 2.30 3.40 33.58
CA GLU A 208 3.04 3.83 34.77
C GLU A 208 3.52 5.26 34.67
N GLN A 209 3.80 5.76 33.44
CA GLN A 209 4.46 7.06 33.27
C GLN A 209 4.24 7.71 31.91
N ILE A 210 4.45 9.03 31.90
CA ILE A 210 4.62 9.84 30.69
C ILE A 210 6.00 10.46 30.72
N VAL A 211 6.83 10.22 29.71
CA VAL A 211 8.21 10.74 29.61
C VAL A 211 8.36 11.59 28.37
N LEU A 212 8.78 12.83 28.54
CA LEU A 212 9.31 13.70 27.50
C LEU A 212 10.84 13.76 27.67
N GLN A 213 11.57 13.24 26.70
CA GLN A 213 13.03 13.17 26.74
C GLN A 213 13.65 13.93 25.57
N ALA A 214 14.60 14.80 25.85
CA ALA A 214 15.40 15.51 24.87
C ALA A 214 16.69 14.74 24.53
N LYS A 215 17.29 15.04 23.38
CA LYS A 215 18.53 14.44 22.86
C LYS A 215 19.70 14.43 23.85
N ASN A 216 19.80 15.46 24.73
CA ASN A 216 20.88 15.63 25.72
C ASN A 216 20.62 14.85 27.02
N GLY A 217 19.64 13.97 27.06
CA GLY A 217 19.28 13.19 28.23
C GLY A 217 18.41 13.90 29.26
N LYS A 218 18.11 15.19 29.08
CA LYS A 218 17.18 15.91 29.94
C LYS A 218 15.75 15.42 29.68
N TYR A 219 14.93 15.31 30.73
CA TYR A 219 13.58 14.79 30.60
C TYR A 219 12.61 15.40 31.60
N ILE A 220 11.34 15.29 31.28
CA ILE A 220 10.20 15.46 32.17
C ILE A 220 9.52 14.11 32.27
N ASN A 221 9.32 13.60 33.48
CA ASN A 221 8.68 12.32 33.73
C ASN A 221 7.54 12.51 34.75
N PHE A 222 6.35 12.07 34.38
CA PHE A 222 5.20 11.96 35.28
C PHE A 222 5.00 10.48 35.60
N ASN A 223 5.20 10.06 36.85
CA ASN A 223 4.97 8.69 37.28
C ASN A 223 3.95 8.69 38.44
N GLY A 224 2.72 8.38 38.15
CA GLY A 224 1.67 8.28 39.16
C GLY A 224 1.49 9.53 40.01
N SER A 225 2.31 9.66 41.07
CA SER A 225 2.17 10.70 42.08
C SER A 225 3.21 11.84 41.98
N GLN A 226 4.18 11.74 41.10
CA GLN A 226 5.31 12.68 41.04
C GLN A 226 5.63 13.10 39.63
N ALA A 227 6.09 14.36 39.48
CA ALA A 227 6.71 14.86 38.24
C ALA A 227 8.19 15.13 38.49
N TYR A 228 9.07 14.51 37.71
CA TYR A 228 10.50 14.75 37.72
C TYR A 228 10.91 15.57 36.51
N ILE A 229 11.59 16.69 36.76
CA ILE A 229 12.13 17.57 35.73
C ILE A 229 13.64 17.67 35.92
N THR A 230 14.43 17.21 34.96
CA THR A 230 15.89 17.18 35.00
C THR A 230 16.55 18.35 34.27
N THR A 231 15.82 19.43 34.03
CA THR A 231 16.28 20.63 33.35
C THR A 231 15.80 21.87 34.08
N ASP A 232 16.37 23.02 33.74
CA ASP A 232 15.87 24.29 34.24
C ASP A 232 14.42 24.49 33.79
N VAL A 233 13.59 25.03 34.68
CA VAL A 233 12.17 25.35 34.39
C VAL A 233 12.05 26.86 34.38
N GLY A 234 11.70 27.40 33.19
CA GLY A 234 11.30 28.79 33.04
C GLY A 234 9.78 28.91 33.16
N ILE A 235 9.28 29.73 34.10
CA ILE A 235 7.87 30.02 34.24
C ILE A 235 7.68 31.49 33.86
N ASN A 236 6.92 31.72 32.81
CA ASN A 236 6.53 33.06 32.40
C ASN A 236 5.10 33.31 32.89
N GLY A 237 4.95 33.74 34.12
CA GLY A 237 3.70 33.91 34.82
C GLY A 237 3.81 33.51 36.28
N ASP A 238 2.69 33.29 36.94
CA ASP A 238 2.64 32.95 38.37
C ASP A 238 2.81 31.43 38.57
N LEU A 239 3.59 31.05 39.58
CA LEU A 239 3.67 29.68 40.09
C LEU A 239 2.72 29.55 41.29
N TYR A 240 1.65 28.75 41.16
CA TYR A 240 0.76 28.44 42.25
C TYR A 240 1.07 27.06 42.85
N VAL A 241 1.47 26.99 44.11
CA VAL A 241 1.80 25.74 44.79
C VAL A 241 0.85 25.49 45.93
N MET A 242 0.10 24.36 45.85
CA MET A 242 -0.81 23.92 46.94
C MET A 242 -0.07 22.86 47.78
N GLY A 243 0.84 23.27 48.61
CA GLY A 243 1.62 22.39 49.45
C GLY A 243 2.99 23.01 49.84
N ASP A 244 3.87 22.17 50.35
CA ASP A 244 5.20 22.60 50.75
C ASP A 244 6.14 22.76 49.56
N ILE A 245 6.94 23.84 49.56
CA ILE A 245 8.07 24.03 48.67
C ILE A 245 9.34 23.67 49.44
N LYS A 246 10.01 22.57 48.99
CA LYS A 246 11.34 22.21 49.52
C LYS A 246 12.39 22.64 48.52
N LEU A 247 13.16 23.63 48.87
CA LEU A 247 14.24 24.17 48.02
C LEU A 247 15.61 23.79 48.62
N SER A 248 16.50 23.33 47.73
CA SER A 248 17.93 23.18 48.07
C SER A 248 18.72 24.09 47.13
N GLY A 249 19.43 25.07 47.65
CA GLY A 249 20.16 26.04 46.86
C GLY A 249 19.76 27.47 47.19
N THR A 250 19.84 28.36 46.20
CA THR A 250 19.58 29.79 46.39
C THR A 250 18.29 30.22 45.62
N VAL A 251 17.57 31.16 46.17
CA VAL A 251 16.50 31.89 45.50
C VAL A 251 16.97 33.31 45.30
N ASP A 252 17.06 33.79 44.06
CA ASP A 252 17.57 35.12 43.70
C ASP A 252 18.91 35.46 44.38
N GLY A 253 19.86 34.48 44.38
CA GLY A 253 21.15 34.59 45.05
C GLY A 253 21.15 34.40 46.57
N VAL A 254 19.98 34.23 47.18
CA VAL A 254 19.84 34.00 48.63
C VAL A 254 19.76 32.51 48.92
N ASP A 255 20.62 32.03 49.81
CA ASP A 255 20.58 30.65 50.34
C ASP A 255 19.31 30.48 51.19
N VAL A 256 18.32 29.80 50.65
CA VAL A 256 17.01 29.60 51.31
C VAL A 256 17.10 28.69 52.53
N SER A 257 18.14 27.86 52.63
CA SER A 257 18.37 26.99 53.79
C SER A 257 18.85 27.78 55.02
N ARG A 258 19.35 28.98 54.79
CA ARG A 258 19.92 29.85 55.83
C ARG A 258 19.23 31.19 55.98
N HIS A 259 18.23 31.51 55.14
CA HIS A 259 17.55 32.79 55.24
C HIS A 259 16.70 32.84 56.50
N GLN A 260 16.65 34.04 57.13
CA GLN A 260 15.86 34.32 58.31
C GLN A 260 14.93 35.46 58.03
N HIS A 261 13.70 35.36 58.55
CA HIS A 261 12.77 36.46 58.50
C HIS A 261 12.99 37.37 59.74
N ILE A 262 13.13 38.67 59.51
CA ILE A 262 13.19 39.69 60.57
C ILE A 262 11.77 40.18 60.80
N TRP A 263 11.29 40.05 62.02
CA TRP A 263 10.07 40.68 62.44
C TRP A 263 10.32 41.68 63.57
N ARG A 264 9.63 42.78 63.59
CA ARG A 264 9.77 43.82 64.60
C ARG A 264 8.57 43.78 65.52
N PHE A 265 8.82 43.65 66.79
CA PHE A 265 7.82 43.80 67.82
C PHE A 265 8.34 44.77 68.87
N ASN A 266 7.63 45.81 69.21
CA ASN A 266 8.00 46.86 70.16
C ASN A 266 9.37 47.49 69.90
N GLY A 267 9.78 47.69 68.65
CA GLY A 267 11.01 48.33 68.25
C GLY A 267 12.28 47.45 68.31
N ASN A 268 12.17 46.20 68.75
CA ASN A 268 13.27 45.22 68.74
C ASN A 268 13.17 44.32 67.47
N ASN A 269 14.36 44.04 66.91
CA ASN A 269 14.45 43.09 65.83
C ASN A 269 14.53 41.66 66.40
N ASN A 270 13.65 40.81 66.02
CA ASN A 270 13.69 39.38 66.31
C ASN A 270 13.90 38.59 65.02
N TYR A 271 14.61 37.50 65.09
CA TYR A 271 14.90 36.64 63.98
C TYR A 271 14.15 35.32 64.17
N THR A 272 13.56 34.82 63.14
CA THR A 272 13.08 33.43 63.13
C THR A 272 14.28 32.49 63.15
N SER A 273 14.16 31.38 63.87
CA SER A 273 15.15 30.31 63.73
C SER A 273 15.29 29.87 62.28
N SER A 274 16.48 29.45 61.84
CA SER A 274 16.66 28.87 60.53
C SER A 274 15.60 27.80 60.29
N PRO A 275 15.05 27.71 59.08
CA PRO A 275 14.12 26.60 58.72
C PRO A 275 14.81 25.27 59.03
N VAL A 276 14.12 24.38 59.71
CA VAL A 276 14.59 23.01 60.01
C VAL A 276 14.49 22.14 58.78
#